data_529f7bb6fd1dee83cd830c878fdfc1e7
#
_entry.id   529f7bb6fd1dee83cd830c878fdfc1e7
#
_cell.length_a   1.000
_cell.length_b   1.000
_cell.length_c   1.000
_cell.angle_alpha   90.00
_cell.angle_beta   90.00
_cell.angle_gamma   90.00
#
_symmetry.space_group_name_H-M   'P 1'
#
loop_
_entity.id
_entity.type
_entity.pdbx_description
1 polymer ?
#
loop_
_entity_poly.entity_id
_entity_poly.type
_entity_poly.pdbx_seq_one_letter_code
_entity_poly.pdbx_strand_id
1 'polypeptide(L)'
;KAKQNAFDQLTMARGHGYNSEDPLAWSGEQMALREQLPQIFKSGNTVKFYDFDMRYPMKPLYLNEIQREGLDVMLFHHHGGPTMQYINGYENGSGINLSIENAKIFLRSKVPSYAKKHGREAAIKEYAKQYGVPESWCAEAFDEEKIKSDSIVNRNMDIYTEDIRLLTPNARFILLDACFNGSFHLDDNIAGSYIFNKGKTIATMGCTVNTIQDKWPDEFLGLLAAG
;
A
#
# COMPACT_ATOMS: atom_id res chain seq x y z
N LYS A 1 22.92 0.24 -31.67
CA LYS A 1 21.49 0.56 -31.52
C LYS A 1 21.03 -0.13 -30.24
N ALA A 2 20.73 0.62 -29.18
CA ALA A 2 20.05 0.07 -28.01
C ALA A 2 18.74 -0.57 -28.50
N LYS A 3 18.50 -1.85 -28.19
CA LYS A 3 17.20 -2.48 -28.43
C LYS A 3 16.18 -1.62 -27.67
N GLN A 4 15.22 -1.06 -28.40
CA GLN A 4 14.09 -0.39 -27.77
C GLN A 4 13.38 -1.43 -26.90
N ASN A 5 13.29 -1.18 -25.60
CA ASN A 5 12.61 -2.09 -24.70
C ASN A 5 11.14 -2.11 -25.08
N ALA A 6 10.57 -3.27 -25.31
CA ALA A 6 9.13 -3.39 -25.52
C ALA A 6 8.41 -3.19 -24.19
N PHE A 7 7.26 -2.55 -24.22
CA PHE A 7 6.34 -2.50 -23.09
C PHE A 7 5.54 -3.81 -23.07
N ASP A 8 6.07 -4.81 -22.38
CA ASP A 8 5.55 -6.18 -22.41
C ASP A 8 5.41 -6.85 -21.04
N GLN A 9 5.81 -6.16 -19.97
CA GLN A 9 5.73 -6.69 -18.61
C GLN A 9 5.09 -5.69 -17.65
N LEU A 10 3.93 -6.05 -17.11
CA LEU A 10 3.17 -5.23 -16.16
C LEU A 10 2.75 -6.06 -14.95
N THR A 11 2.79 -5.46 -13.78
CA THR A 11 2.18 -5.99 -12.57
C THR A 11 1.26 -4.96 -11.93
N MET A 12 0.07 -5.38 -11.59
CA MET A 12 -0.91 -4.61 -10.81
C MET A 12 -1.10 -5.31 -9.47
N ALA A 13 -0.95 -4.57 -8.38
CA ALA A 13 -1.02 -5.09 -7.03
C ALA A 13 -1.95 -4.25 -6.17
N ARG A 14 -2.78 -4.91 -5.36
CA ARG A 14 -3.71 -4.26 -4.43
C ARG A 14 -3.28 -4.48 -2.99
N GLY A 15 -3.32 -3.43 -2.18
CA GLY A 15 -3.17 -3.49 -0.73
C GLY A 15 -4.51 -3.58 -0.01
N HIS A 16 -4.45 -3.86 1.30
CA HIS A 16 -5.61 -3.92 2.18
C HIS A 16 -6.39 -2.60 2.20
N GLY A 17 -7.71 -2.70 2.25
CA GLY A 17 -8.65 -1.59 2.37
C GLY A 17 -8.93 -0.83 1.07
N TYR A 18 -8.22 -1.09 -0.01
CA TYR A 18 -8.48 -0.48 -1.30
C TYR A 18 -9.89 -0.84 -1.81
N ASN A 19 -10.67 0.17 -2.18
CA ASN A 19 -12.08 0.04 -2.55
C ASN A 19 -12.88 -0.81 -1.56
N SER A 20 -12.64 -0.64 -0.26
CA SER A 20 -13.28 -1.41 0.80
C SER A 20 -13.14 -2.93 0.62
N GLU A 21 -12.08 -3.36 -0.07
CA GLU A 21 -11.80 -4.77 -0.36
C GLU A 21 -12.87 -5.45 -1.24
N ASP A 22 -13.64 -4.65 -1.99
CA ASP A 22 -14.69 -5.17 -2.87
C ASP A 22 -14.08 -5.92 -4.06
N PRO A 23 -14.38 -7.23 -4.21
CA PRO A 23 -13.91 -8.01 -5.35
C PRO A 23 -14.42 -7.51 -6.71
N LEU A 24 -15.62 -6.89 -6.75
CA LEU A 24 -16.17 -6.33 -7.98
C LEU A 24 -15.39 -5.08 -8.41
N ALA A 25 -15.03 -4.21 -7.45
CA ALA A 25 -14.18 -3.07 -7.72
C ALA A 25 -12.82 -3.51 -8.26
N TRP A 26 -12.18 -4.50 -7.63
CA TRP A 26 -10.91 -5.07 -8.11
C TRP A 26 -11.01 -5.65 -9.52
N SER A 27 -12.10 -6.37 -9.82
CA SER A 27 -12.35 -6.89 -11.16
C SER A 27 -12.57 -5.76 -12.17
N GLY A 28 -13.25 -4.68 -11.77
CA GLY A 28 -13.44 -3.48 -12.57
C GLY A 28 -12.13 -2.79 -12.96
N GLU A 29 -11.20 -2.65 -12.01
CA GLU A 29 -9.85 -2.12 -12.25
C GLU A 29 -9.07 -2.97 -13.26
N GLN A 30 -9.11 -4.30 -13.12
CA GLN A 30 -8.47 -5.21 -14.07
C GLN A 30 -9.08 -5.10 -15.47
N MET A 31 -10.38 -4.94 -15.57
CA MET A 31 -11.07 -4.72 -16.85
C MET A 31 -10.70 -3.38 -17.47
N ALA A 32 -10.69 -2.30 -16.67
CA ALA A 32 -10.29 -0.98 -17.13
C ALA A 32 -8.84 -0.99 -17.68
N LEU A 33 -7.92 -1.63 -16.97
CA LEU A 33 -6.54 -1.80 -17.46
C LEU A 33 -6.49 -2.56 -18.81
N ARG A 34 -7.29 -3.60 -18.95
CA ARG A 34 -7.39 -4.36 -20.22
C ARG A 34 -7.95 -3.53 -21.37
N GLU A 35 -8.93 -2.68 -21.10
CA GLU A 35 -9.51 -1.79 -22.09
C GLU A 35 -8.54 -0.67 -22.50
N GLN A 36 -7.81 -0.12 -21.55
CA GLN A 36 -6.86 0.97 -21.77
C GLN A 36 -5.55 0.50 -22.43
N LEU A 37 -5.10 -0.72 -22.13
CA LEU A 37 -3.83 -1.28 -22.59
C LEU A 37 -4.00 -2.64 -23.29
N PRO A 38 -4.87 -2.79 -24.30
CA PRO A 38 -5.14 -4.09 -24.92
C PRO A 38 -3.87 -4.72 -25.53
N GLN A 39 -2.90 -3.91 -25.93
CA GLN A 39 -1.65 -4.39 -26.52
C GLN A 39 -0.77 -5.17 -25.56
N ILE A 40 -0.84 -4.92 -24.24
CA ILE A 40 -0.03 -5.66 -23.28
C ILE A 40 -0.57 -7.07 -23.02
N PHE A 41 -1.83 -7.33 -23.31
CA PHE A 41 -2.48 -8.64 -23.12
C PHE A 41 -2.28 -9.59 -24.31
N LYS A 42 -1.26 -9.34 -25.13
CA LYS A 42 -0.89 -10.22 -26.26
C LYS A 42 -0.08 -11.41 -25.79
N SER A 43 -0.10 -12.49 -26.59
CA SER A 43 0.75 -13.66 -26.37
C SER A 43 2.23 -13.28 -26.32
N GLY A 44 2.95 -13.81 -25.34
CA GLY A 44 4.36 -13.52 -25.10
C GLY A 44 4.62 -12.40 -24.09
N ASN A 45 3.63 -11.57 -23.79
CA ASN A 45 3.73 -10.56 -22.75
C ASN A 45 3.38 -11.13 -21.37
N THR A 46 3.84 -10.48 -20.31
CA THR A 46 3.56 -10.90 -18.93
C THR A 46 2.75 -9.83 -18.20
N VAL A 47 1.51 -10.17 -17.86
CA VAL A 47 0.66 -9.34 -17.00
C VAL A 47 0.32 -10.16 -15.76
N LYS A 48 0.59 -9.59 -14.59
CA LYS A 48 0.29 -10.21 -13.30
C LYS A 48 -0.65 -9.33 -12.49
N PHE A 49 -1.56 -9.97 -11.78
CA PHE A 49 -2.46 -9.34 -10.83
C PHE A 49 -2.26 -9.97 -9.46
N TYR A 50 -1.94 -9.16 -8.49
CA TYR A 50 -1.81 -9.58 -7.10
C TYR A 50 -2.88 -8.90 -6.25
N ASP A 51 -3.80 -9.71 -5.74
CA ASP A 51 -4.71 -9.28 -4.70
C ASP A 51 -4.07 -9.47 -3.32
N PHE A 52 -4.38 -8.59 -2.37
CA PHE A 52 -3.93 -8.79 -1.00
C PHE A 52 -4.61 -10.02 -0.38
N ASP A 53 -3.91 -10.67 0.54
CA ASP A 53 -4.48 -11.71 1.37
C ASP A 53 -3.94 -11.53 2.80
N MET A 54 -4.84 -11.24 3.74
CA MET A 54 -4.45 -11.00 5.15
C MET A 54 -3.88 -12.24 5.83
N ARG A 55 -4.08 -13.43 5.26
CA ARG A 55 -3.51 -14.70 5.77
C ARG A 55 -2.04 -14.89 5.37
N TYR A 56 -1.54 -14.12 4.43
CA TYR A 56 -0.18 -14.23 3.91
C TYR A 56 0.55 -12.89 4.00
N PRO A 57 1.85 -12.90 4.26
CA PRO A 57 2.66 -11.69 4.24
C PRO A 57 2.86 -11.22 2.79
N MET A 58 2.02 -10.31 2.32
CA MET A 58 2.09 -9.77 0.96
C MET A 58 3.30 -8.87 0.73
N LYS A 59 3.81 -8.21 1.77
CA LYS A 59 4.99 -7.34 1.68
C LYS A 59 6.19 -8.02 1.01
N PRO A 60 6.68 -9.20 1.44
CA PRO A 60 7.79 -9.87 0.78
C PRO A 60 7.49 -10.22 -0.68
N LEU A 61 6.24 -10.58 -0.99
CA LEU A 61 5.82 -10.89 -2.35
C LEU A 61 5.94 -9.65 -3.26
N TYR A 62 5.43 -8.50 -2.82
CA TYR A 62 5.47 -7.26 -3.59
C TYR A 62 6.90 -6.71 -3.71
N LEU A 63 7.70 -6.78 -2.64
CA LEU A 63 9.10 -6.39 -2.68
C LEU A 63 9.94 -7.30 -3.62
N ASN A 64 9.61 -8.57 -3.71
CA ASN A 64 10.24 -9.47 -4.67
C ASN A 64 9.79 -9.16 -6.11
N GLU A 65 8.50 -8.95 -6.31
CA GLU A 65 7.94 -8.68 -7.64
C GLU A 65 8.49 -7.38 -8.25
N ILE A 66 8.66 -6.32 -7.47
CA ILE A 66 9.19 -5.05 -7.97
C ILE A 66 10.65 -5.17 -8.44
N GLN A 67 11.36 -6.20 -7.99
CA GLN A 67 12.72 -6.53 -8.42
C GLN A 67 12.76 -7.51 -9.59
N ARG A 68 11.61 -7.94 -10.11
CA ARG A 68 11.54 -8.87 -11.24
C ARG A 68 12.22 -8.26 -12.46
N GLU A 69 13.12 -9.05 -13.06
CA GLU A 69 13.83 -8.64 -14.28
C GLU A 69 12.86 -8.40 -15.44
N GLY A 70 13.05 -7.30 -16.14
CA GLY A 70 12.24 -6.93 -17.29
C GLY A 70 10.90 -6.27 -16.94
N LEU A 71 10.57 -6.06 -15.67
CA LEU A 71 9.33 -5.40 -15.27
C LEU A 71 9.32 -3.95 -15.76
N ASP A 72 8.37 -3.63 -16.64
CA ASP A 72 8.23 -2.27 -17.17
C ASP A 72 7.41 -1.39 -16.23
N VAL A 73 6.24 -1.87 -15.82
CA VAL A 73 5.32 -1.12 -14.96
C VAL A 73 4.89 -1.92 -13.74
N MET A 74 4.98 -1.28 -12.58
CA MET A 74 4.35 -1.72 -11.35
C MET A 74 3.27 -0.71 -10.96
N LEU A 75 2.02 -1.16 -10.95
CA LEU A 75 0.86 -0.38 -10.55
C LEU A 75 0.40 -0.85 -9.18
N PHE A 76 0.39 0.04 -8.22
CA PHE A 76 -0.06 -0.22 -6.86
C PHE A 76 -1.36 0.52 -6.55
N HIS A 77 -2.34 -0.21 -6.04
CA HIS A 77 -3.59 0.32 -5.49
C HIS A 77 -3.66 -0.01 -4.00
N HIS A 78 -3.52 0.98 -3.14
CA HIS A 78 -3.52 0.79 -1.69
C HIS A 78 -3.73 2.11 -0.93
N HIS A 79 -3.91 2.04 0.38
CA HIS A 79 -3.79 3.21 1.22
C HIS A 79 -2.32 3.57 1.42
N GLY A 80 -2.02 4.85 1.68
CA GLY A 80 -0.66 5.29 1.85
C GLY A 80 -0.48 6.51 2.74
N GLY A 81 0.77 6.75 3.05
CA GLY A 81 1.28 7.94 3.70
C GLY A 81 2.57 8.38 3.01
N PRO A 82 3.17 9.51 3.39
CA PRO A 82 4.36 10.02 2.72
C PRO A 82 5.51 9.02 2.64
N THR A 83 5.70 8.20 3.68
CA THR A 83 6.85 7.29 3.84
C THR A 83 6.45 5.80 3.86
N MET A 84 5.18 5.49 3.55
CA MET A 84 4.68 4.11 3.68
C MET A 84 3.57 3.78 2.69
N GLN A 85 3.50 2.50 2.33
CA GLN A 85 2.43 1.86 1.57
C GLN A 85 1.76 0.84 2.48
N TYR A 86 0.44 0.96 2.69
CA TYR A 86 -0.33 0.02 3.48
C TYR A 86 -0.69 -1.20 2.65
N ILE A 87 -0.06 -2.31 2.91
CA ILE A 87 -0.16 -3.54 2.09
C ILE A 87 -1.07 -4.58 2.73
N ASN A 88 -0.80 -4.96 3.99
CA ASN A 88 -1.61 -5.95 4.70
C ASN A 88 -2.47 -5.29 5.78
N GLY A 89 -3.71 -5.82 5.94
CA GLY A 89 -4.50 -5.61 7.14
C GLY A 89 -4.19 -6.67 8.19
N TYR A 90 -4.82 -6.53 9.35
CA TYR A 90 -4.78 -7.57 10.38
C TYR A 90 -5.67 -8.73 9.97
N GLU A 91 -5.14 -9.95 10.05
CA GLU A 91 -5.90 -11.16 9.79
C GLU A 91 -7.16 -11.21 10.68
N ASN A 92 -8.31 -11.52 10.08
CA ASN A 92 -9.49 -11.86 10.84
C ASN A 92 -9.21 -13.16 11.60
N GLY A 93 -9.08 -13.04 12.92
CA GLY A 93 -8.58 -14.12 13.74
C GLY A 93 -9.35 -15.41 13.57
N SER A 94 -8.63 -16.50 13.47
CA SER A 94 -9.19 -17.86 13.52
C SER A 94 -9.77 -18.22 14.89
N GLY A 95 -9.71 -17.29 15.86
CA GLY A 95 -10.27 -17.42 17.19
C GLY A 95 -10.49 -16.08 17.87
N ILE A 96 -11.33 -16.07 18.90
CA ILE A 96 -11.74 -14.85 19.61
C ILE A 96 -10.55 -14.08 20.20
N ASN A 97 -9.53 -14.78 20.70
CA ASN A 97 -8.37 -14.11 21.32
C ASN A 97 -7.55 -13.31 20.31
N LEU A 98 -7.36 -13.85 19.09
CA LEU A 98 -6.67 -13.13 18.03
C LEU A 98 -7.48 -11.93 17.54
N SER A 99 -8.80 -12.08 17.41
CA SER A 99 -9.69 -10.99 17.03
C SER A 99 -9.68 -9.86 18.07
N ILE A 100 -9.62 -10.19 19.36
CA ILE A 100 -9.50 -9.20 20.44
C ILE A 100 -8.17 -8.48 20.35
N GLU A 101 -7.04 -9.17 20.15
CA GLU A 101 -5.74 -8.53 20.05
C GLU A 101 -5.65 -7.62 18.82
N ASN A 102 -6.16 -8.04 17.67
CA ASN A 102 -6.23 -7.21 16.48
C ASN A 102 -7.07 -5.93 16.70
N ALA A 103 -8.22 -6.05 17.40
CA ALA A 103 -9.02 -4.90 17.79
C ALA A 103 -8.24 -3.95 18.71
N LYS A 104 -7.47 -4.48 19.66
CA LYS A 104 -6.61 -3.68 20.55
C LYS A 104 -5.49 -2.98 19.78
N ILE A 105 -4.81 -3.65 18.85
CA ILE A 105 -3.78 -3.05 17.98
C ILE A 105 -4.40 -1.87 17.20
N PHE A 106 -5.57 -2.07 16.61
CA PHE A 106 -6.30 -1.00 15.94
C PHE A 106 -6.57 0.20 16.86
N LEU A 107 -7.12 -0.04 18.06
CA LEU A 107 -7.38 1.02 19.05
C LEU A 107 -6.09 1.75 19.45
N ARG A 108 -5.00 1.02 19.73
CA ARG A 108 -3.69 1.58 20.06
C ARG A 108 -3.15 2.47 18.94
N SER A 109 -3.45 2.18 17.69
CA SER A 109 -3.05 3.02 16.56
C SER A 109 -3.85 4.33 16.43
N LYS A 110 -5.11 4.35 16.86
CA LYS A 110 -6.03 5.49 16.66
C LYS A 110 -6.12 6.44 17.84
N VAL A 111 -6.21 5.90 19.06
CA VAL A 111 -6.42 6.67 20.31
C VAL A 111 -5.36 7.78 20.52
N PRO A 112 -4.05 7.57 20.26
CA PRO A 112 -3.06 8.62 20.48
C PRO A 112 -3.25 9.86 19.60
N SER A 113 -3.73 9.70 18.38
CA SER A 113 -3.98 10.80 17.46
C SER A 113 -5.11 11.71 17.95
N TYR A 114 -6.16 11.13 18.50
CA TYR A 114 -7.26 11.87 19.11
C TYR A 114 -6.82 12.52 20.44
N ALA A 115 -6.02 11.80 21.23
CA ALA A 115 -5.51 12.29 22.51
C ALA A 115 -4.65 13.56 22.39
N LYS A 116 -3.93 13.73 21.28
CA LYS A 116 -3.14 14.95 20.99
C LYS A 116 -4.00 16.21 20.98
N LYS A 117 -5.28 16.10 20.60
CA LYS A 117 -6.19 17.24 20.48
C LYS A 117 -7.12 17.40 21.69
N HIS A 118 -7.50 16.30 22.33
CA HIS A 118 -8.59 16.26 23.30
C HIS A 118 -8.16 15.76 24.69
N GLY A 119 -6.90 15.32 24.83
CA GLY A 119 -6.37 14.75 26.05
C GLY A 119 -6.62 13.25 26.17
N ARG A 120 -5.76 12.59 27.00
CA ARG A 120 -5.72 11.12 27.13
C ARG A 120 -7.03 10.53 27.62
N GLU A 121 -7.59 11.07 28.70
CA GLU A 121 -8.82 10.54 29.30
C GLU A 121 -10.04 10.66 28.37
N ALA A 122 -10.17 11.81 27.68
CA ALA A 122 -11.23 12.01 26.72
C ALA A 122 -11.12 11.05 25.55
N ALA A 123 -9.91 10.80 25.04
CA ALA A 123 -9.67 9.85 23.97
C ALA A 123 -10.03 8.41 24.36
N ILE A 124 -9.64 7.97 25.54
CA ILE A 124 -9.98 6.64 26.06
C ILE A 124 -11.50 6.45 26.12
N LYS A 125 -12.21 7.39 26.73
CA LYS A 125 -13.67 7.33 26.89
C LYS A 125 -14.40 7.36 25.55
N GLU A 126 -13.97 8.25 24.64
CA GLU A 126 -14.60 8.39 23.34
C GLU A 126 -14.48 7.11 22.51
N TYR A 127 -13.27 6.57 22.39
CA TYR A 127 -13.04 5.34 21.63
C TYR A 127 -13.69 4.11 22.27
N ALA A 128 -13.66 3.99 23.60
CA ALA A 128 -14.35 2.92 24.30
C ALA A 128 -15.87 2.94 24.02
N LYS A 129 -16.47 4.12 24.05
CA LYS A 129 -17.89 4.33 23.73
C LYS A 129 -18.17 4.05 22.25
N GLN A 130 -17.37 4.59 21.34
CA GLN A 130 -17.57 4.48 19.88
C GLN A 130 -17.55 3.02 19.42
N TYR A 131 -16.63 2.21 19.95
CA TYR A 131 -16.43 0.83 19.55
C TYR A 131 -17.06 -0.19 20.48
N GLY A 132 -17.71 0.22 21.57
CA GLY A 132 -18.35 -0.66 22.53
C GLY A 132 -17.37 -1.60 23.24
N VAL A 133 -16.16 -1.11 23.56
CA VAL A 133 -15.07 -1.89 24.16
C VAL A 133 -14.71 -1.36 25.55
N PRO A 134 -14.04 -2.17 26.41
CA PRO A 134 -13.57 -1.70 27.71
C PRO A 134 -12.57 -0.54 27.56
N GLU A 135 -12.65 0.48 28.45
CA GLU A 135 -11.68 1.58 28.49
C GLU A 135 -10.23 1.09 28.67
N SER A 136 -10.04 -0.04 29.36
CA SER A 136 -8.71 -0.65 29.52
C SER A 136 -8.05 -1.01 28.21
N TRP A 137 -8.80 -1.38 27.17
CA TRP A 137 -8.26 -1.66 25.84
C TRP A 137 -7.73 -0.40 25.16
N CYS A 138 -8.47 0.71 25.30
CA CYS A 138 -8.07 2.01 24.80
C CYS A 138 -6.88 2.59 25.57
N ALA A 139 -6.82 2.33 26.89
CA ALA A 139 -5.73 2.77 27.75
C ALA A 139 -4.37 2.11 27.39
N GLU A 140 -4.37 0.91 26.81
CA GLU A 140 -3.16 0.24 26.29
C GLU A 140 -2.46 1.07 25.20
N ALA A 141 -3.14 2.04 24.57
CA ALA A 141 -2.55 2.94 23.57
C ALA A 141 -1.42 3.85 24.12
N PHE A 142 -1.22 3.86 25.42
CA PHE A 142 -0.18 4.63 26.10
C PHE A 142 0.82 3.72 26.84
N ASP A 143 0.79 2.43 26.59
CA ASP A 143 1.73 1.43 27.09
C ASP A 143 2.90 1.31 26.09
N GLU A 144 4.10 1.69 26.52
CA GLU A 144 5.29 1.74 25.68
C GLU A 144 5.68 0.36 25.15
N GLU A 145 5.51 -0.71 25.93
CA GLU A 145 5.83 -2.07 25.49
C GLU A 145 4.86 -2.55 24.41
N LYS A 146 3.58 -2.25 24.57
CA LYS A 146 2.54 -2.55 23.56
C LYS A 146 2.80 -1.78 22.26
N ILE A 147 3.07 -0.49 22.35
CA ILE A 147 3.40 0.35 21.20
C ILE A 147 4.60 -0.19 20.44
N LYS A 148 5.64 -0.60 21.16
CA LYS A 148 6.84 -1.20 20.57
C LYS A 148 6.53 -2.52 19.87
N SER A 149 5.74 -3.38 20.49
CA SER A 149 5.29 -4.64 19.91
C SER A 149 4.48 -4.41 18.63
N ASP A 150 3.50 -3.50 18.66
CA ASP A 150 2.68 -3.15 17.52
C ASP A 150 3.50 -2.57 16.37
N SER A 151 4.53 -1.78 16.68
CA SER A 151 5.44 -1.23 15.69
C SER A 151 6.16 -2.34 14.90
N ILE A 152 6.56 -3.42 15.57
CA ILE A 152 7.18 -4.57 14.89
C ILE A 152 6.17 -5.27 13.98
N VAL A 153 4.95 -5.48 14.45
CA VAL A 153 3.88 -6.09 13.64
C VAL A 153 3.59 -5.23 12.40
N ASN A 154 3.36 -3.94 12.58
CA ASN A 154 3.08 -3.01 11.49
C ASN A 154 4.24 -2.95 10.49
N ARG A 155 5.50 -2.96 10.99
CA ARG A 155 6.69 -2.98 10.15
C ARG A 155 6.74 -4.18 9.20
N ASN A 156 6.22 -5.32 9.63
CA ASN A 156 6.19 -6.53 8.82
C ASN A 156 5.03 -6.56 7.82
N MET A 157 4.00 -5.76 8.04
CA MET A 157 2.81 -5.73 7.16
C MET A 157 2.95 -4.76 5.99
N ASP A 158 3.59 -3.61 6.22
CA ASP A 158 3.60 -2.49 5.27
C ASP A 158 4.99 -2.23 4.70
N ILE A 159 5.04 -1.60 3.51
CA ILE A 159 6.28 -1.20 2.85
C ILE A 159 6.63 0.21 3.28
N TYR A 160 7.85 0.40 3.73
CA TYR A 160 8.40 1.68 4.16
C TYR A 160 9.56 2.13 3.25
N THR A 161 9.89 3.41 3.29
CA THR A 161 11.01 3.96 2.51
C THR A 161 12.33 3.23 2.76
N GLU A 162 12.56 2.79 4.02
CA GLU A 162 13.76 2.03 4.38
C GLU A 162 13.82 0.65 3.72
N ASP A 163 12.68 -0.01 3.53
CA ASP A 163 12.62 -1.29 2.80
C ASP A 163 13.08 -1.08 1.36
N ILE A 164 12.57 -0.03 0.70
CA ILE A 164 12.89 0.27 -0.68
C ILE A 164 14.37 0.58 -0.86
N ARG A 165 14.97 1.29 0.08
CA ARG A 165 16.41 1.61 0.05
C ARG A 165 17.33 0.39 0.08
N LEU A 166 16.83 -0.74 0.60
CA LEU A 166 17.57 -2.01 0.67
C LEU A 166 17.41 -2.88 -0.59
N LEU A 167 16.53 -2.48 -1.51
CA LEU A 167 16.19 -3.24 -2.71
C LEU A 167 16.93 -2.72 -3.94
N THR A 168 16.73 -3.45 -5.05
CA THR A 168 17.12 -3.02 -6.39
C THR A 168 15.90 -3.12 -7.30
N PRO A 169 14.98 -2.13 -7.27
CA PRO A 169 13.77 -2.16 -8.07
C PRO A 169 14.10 -2.23 -9.57
N ASN A 170 13.49 -3.16 -10.27
CA ASN A 170 13.64 -3.31 -11.72
C ASN A 170 12.45 -2.71 -12.48
N ALA A 171 11.31 -2.49 -11.82
CA ALA A 171 10.19 -1.78 -12.41
C ALA A 171 10.63 -0.40 -12.90
N ARG A 172 10.49 -0.15 -14.20
CA ARG A 172 10.95 1.10 -14.83
C ARG A 172 10.04 2.27 -14.50
N PHE A 173 8.76 2.02 -14.45
CA PHE A 173 7.76 2.98 -14.04
C PHE A 173 6.89 2.41 -12.91
N ILE A 174 6.69 3.20 -11.86
CA ILE A 174 5.90 2.81 -10.70
C ILE A 174 4.79 3.83 -10.50
N LEU A 175 3.55 3.36 -10.58
CA LEU A 175 2.35 4.11 -10.25
C LEU A 175 1.87 3.75 -8.85
N LEU A 176 1.64 4.78 -8.04
CA LEU A 176 1.21 4.67 -6.66
C LEU A 176 -0.17 5.33 -6.51
N ASP A 177 -1.22 4.57 -6.73
CA ASP A 177 -2.59 5.01 -6.46
C ASP A 177 -2.86 4.91 -4.95
N ALA A 178 -2.36 5.91 -4.24
CA ALA A 178 -2.40 5.97 -2.79
C ALA A 178 -2.26 7.42 -2.29
N CYS A 179 -2.92 7.71 -1.16
CA CYS A 179 -2.79 9.01 -0.51
C CYS A 179 -1.33 9.33 -0.19
N PHE A 180 -0.90 10.56 -0.46
CA PHE A 180 0.40 11.12 -0.07
C PHE A 180 1.65 10.40 -0.57
N ASN A 181 1.55 9.32 -1.33
CA ASN A 181 2.75 8.60 -1.80
C ASN A 181 3.61 9.41 -2.79
N GLY A 182 3.05 10.45 -3.42
CA GLY A 182 3.75 11.42 -4.24
C GLY A 182 4.21 12.69 -3.50
N SER A 183 4.46 12.63 -2.20
CA SER A 183 4.87 13.78 -1.38
C SER A 183 6.32 14.21 -1.65
N PHE A 184 6.65 14.52 -2.90
CA PHE A 184 8.00 14.89 -3.35
C PHE A 184 8.59 16.14 -2.69
N HIS A 185 7.78 16.92 -1.99
CA HIS A 185 8.23 18.07 -1.20
C HIS A 185 8.90 17.70 0.12
N LEU A 186 8.85 16.41 0.49
CA LEU A 186 9.50 15.90 1.69
C LEU A 186 10.80 15.19 1.30
N ASP A 187 11.85 15.34 2.12
CA ASP A 187 13.14 14.68 1.91
C ASP A 187 13.03 13.15 1.95
N ASP A 188 12.17 12.64 2.83
CA ASP A 188 11.84 11.22 2.92
C ASP A 188 10.42 10.98 2.39
N ASN A 189 10.32 10.36 1.22
CA ASN A 189 9.04 10.01 0.62
C ASN A 189 9.15 8.73 -0.20
N ILE A 190 8.02 8.01 -0.29
CA ILE A 190 7.97 6.67 -0.88
C ILE A 190 8.30 6.68 -2.38
N ALA A 191 7.70 7.61 -3.15
CA ALA A 191 7.91 7.68 -4.59
C ALA A 191 9.36 8.06 -4.93
N GLY A 192 9.94 9.03 -4.21
CA GLY A 192 11.35 9.40 -4.36
C GLY A 192 12.30 8.26 -4.01
N SER A 193 11.96 7.46 -3.00
CA SER A 193 12.77 6.31 -2.60
C SER A 193 12.92 5.27 -3.71
N TYR A 194 11.92 5.10 -4.57
CA TYR A 194 12.02 4.23 -5.74
C TYR A 194 12.93 4.81 -6.83
N ILE A 195 12.82 6.12 -7.12
CA ILE A 195 13.62 6.78 -8.18
C ILE A 195 15.10 6.89 -7.78
N PHE A 196 15.36 7.32 -6.56
CA PHE A 196 16.73 7.59 -6.08
C PHE A 196 17.43 6.33 -5.52
N ASN A 197 16.89 5.16 -5.82
CA ASN A 197 17.49 3.87 -5.50
C ASN A 197 18.54 3.48 -6.58
N LYS A 198 19.31 2.43 -6.29
CA LYS A 198 20.27 1.82 -7.24
C LYS A 198 19.60 1.00 -8.36
N GLY A 199 18.27 0.93 -8.37
CA GLY A 199 17.48 0.15 -9.31
C GLY A 199 17.40 0.75 -10.73
N LYS A 200 16.43 0.23 -11.49
CA LYS A 200 16.14 0.64 -12.89
C LYS A 200 14.93 1.58 -13.00
N THR A 201 14.34 1.98 -11.90
CA THR A 201 13.17 2.88 -11.89
C THR A 201 13.56 4.25 -12.41
N ILE A 202 12.91 4.68 -13.48
CA ILE A 202 13.18 5.97 -14.15
C ILE A 202 12.11 7.01 -13.88
N ALA A 203 10.90 6.56 -13.47
CA ALA A 203 9.81 7.46 -13.12
C ALA A 203 8.89 6.83 -12.07
N THR A 204 8.31 7.68 -11.24
CA THR A 204 7.21 7.35 -10.35
C THR A 204 6.11 8.39 -10.47
N MET A 205 4.88 7.98 -10.26
CA MET A 205 3.73 8.85 -10.16
C MET A 205 2.93 8.50 -8.91
N GLY A 206 2.46 9.51 -8.19
CA GLY A 206 1.68 9.32 -6.97
C GLY A 206 0.98 10.59 -6.55
N CYS A 207 -0.05 10.48 -5.70
CA CYS A 207 -0.82 11.60 -5.21
C CYS A 207 -0.08 12.36 -4.12
N THR A 208 -0.13 13.69 -4.18
CA THR A 208 0.48 14.60 -3.17
C THR A 208 -0.46 14.93 -2.01
N VAL A 209 -1.72 14.50 -2.13
CA VAL A 209 -2.81 14.73 -1.18
C VAL A 209 -3.58 13.44 -0.93
N ASN A 210 -4.62 13.50 -0.11
CA ASN A 210 -5.60 12.42 -0.07
C ASN A 210 -6.19 12.21 -1.46
N THR A 211 -6.23 10.97 -1.91
CA THR A 211 -6.90 10.58 -3.15
C THR A 211 -8.12 9.73 -2.85
N ILE A 212 -9.11 9.83 -3.72
CA ILE A 212 -10.20 8.87 -3.79
C ILE A 212 -9.74 7.79 -4.76
N GLN A 213 -9.92 6.56 -4.38
CA GLN A 213 -9.61 5.41 -5.22
C GLN A 213 -10.44 5.46 -6.50
N ASP A 214 -9.79 5.49 -7.66
CA ASP A 214 -10.43 5.70 -8.96
C ASP A 214 -9.58 5.05 -10.07
N LYS A 215 -10.07 5.12 -11.30
CA LYS A 215 -9.47 4.54 -12.51
C LYS A 215 -8.39 5.41 -13.16
N TRP A 216 -8.05 6.53 -12.58
CA TRP A 216 -7.08 7.46 -13.18
C TRP A 216 -5.72 6.83 -13.53
N PRO A 217 -5.18 5.85 -12.77
CA PRO A 217 -3.93 5.21 -13.16
C PRO A 217 -4.04 4.41 -14.46
N ASP A 218 -5.17 3.74 -14.66
CA ASP A 218 -5.44 2.94 -15.87
C ASP A 218 -5.62 3.84 -17.08
N GLU A 219 -6.39 4.93 -16.94
CA GLU A 219 -6.58 5.95 -17.97
C GLU A 219 -5.27 6.62 -18.35
N PHE A 220 -4.44 6.96 -17.35
CA PHE A 220 -3.12 7.54 -17.59
C PHE A 220 -2.21 6.59 -18.37
N LEU A 221 -2.18 5.30 -18.02
CA LEU A 221 -1.40 4.30 -18.74
C LEU A 221 -1.91 4.13 -20.17
N GLY A 222 -3.23 4.19 -20.39
CA GLY A 222 -3.82 4.16 -21.72
C GLY A 222 -3.37 5.34 -22.58
N LEU A 223 -3.41 6.55 -22.03
CA LEU A 223 -2.93 7.77 -22.70
C LEU A 223 -1.43 7.69 -23.00
N LEU A 224 -0.63 7.23 -22.04
CA LEU A 224 0.82 7.07 -22.22
C LEU A 224 1.15 6.06 -23.33
N ALA A 225 0.35 5.01 -23.48
CA ALA A 225 0.55 3.98 -24.51
C ALA A 225 0.07 4.42 -25.90
N ALA A 226 -0.83 5.41 -25.97
CA ALA A 226 -1.33 5.97 -27.23
C ALA A 226 -0.37 7.03 -27.84
N GLY A 227 0.62 7.49 -27.09
CA GLY A 227 1.60 8.53 -27.54
C GLY A 227 1.14 9.91 -27.19
#